data_539e023d5fc207946739f8639cb6c3f8
#
_entry.id   539e023d5fc207946739f8639cb6c3f8
#
_cell.length_a   1.000
_cell.length_b   1.000
_cell.length_c   1.000
_cell.angle_alpha   90.00
_cell.angle_beta   90.00
_cell.angle_gamma   90.00
#
_symmetry.space_group_name_H-M   'P 1'
#
loop_
_entity.id
_entity.type
_entity.pdbx_description
1 polymer ?
#
loop_
_entity_poly.entity_id
_entity_poly.type
_entity_poly.pdbx_seq_one_letter_code
_entity_poly.pdbx_strand_id
1 'polypeptide(L)'
;YTTLFRSWVNSEEVTKENIASKLADADGILVPGGFGNRGVEGMIVAIQYAREHDIPFLGICLGMQCASIEYARNVCKLDDVNSLEFDKNCMTPLISLMHDQSLENMGGTQRLGNYTCELKEGTIAHKLYGKDLIQERHRHRYEFNNTYRQMLEDAGLVISGRNPKRDLVEI
;
A
#
# COMPACT_ATOMS: atom_id res chain seq x y z
N TYR A 1 -3.86 -9.37 -30.81
CA TYR A 1 -4.54 -9.15 -29.52
C TYR A 1 -3.76 -9.93 -28.46
N THR A 2 -3.10 -9.23 -27.54
CA THR A 2 -2.45 -9.86 -26.39
C THR A 2 -3.54 -10.20 -25.39
N THR A 3 -3.80 -11.47 -25.18
CA THR A 3 -4.76 -11.92 -24.17
C THR A 3 -4.08 -11.87 -22.83
N LEU A 4 -4.53 -10.98 -21.93
CA LEU A 4 -4.10 -10.96 -20.54
C LEU A 4 -4.78 -12.11 -19.79
N PHE A 5 -4.00 -13.05 -19.32
CA PHE A 5 -4.48 -14.07 -18.39
C PHE A 5 -4.42 -13.51 -16.97
N ARG A 6 -5.49 -13.72 -16.22
CA ARG A 6 -5.57 -13.34 -14.80
C ARG A 6 -5.82 -14.59 -13.99
N SER A 7 -4.92 -14.84 -13.05
CA SER A 7 -5.06 -15.92 -12.08
C SER A 7 -5.39 -15.32 -10.71
N TRP A 8 -6.40 -15.89 -10.07
CA TRP A 8 -6.77 -15.51 -8.70
C TRP A 8 -6.00 -16.36 -7.71
N VAL A 9 -5.33 -15.72 -6.77
CA VAL A 9 -4.62 -16.38 -5.68
C VAL A 9 -5.28 -15.96 -4.37
N ASN A 10 -5.74 -16.93 -3.59
CA ASN A 10 -6.29 -16.68 -2.27
C ASN A 10 -5.16 -16.35 -1.29
N SER A 11 -5.11 -15.11 -0.81
CA SER A 11 -4.04 -14.65 0.08
C SER A 11 -4.02 -15.34 1.44
N GLU A 12 -5.15 -15.89 1.92
CA GLU A 12 -5.19 -16.66 3.16
C GLU A 12 -4.40 -17.98 3.09
N GLU A 13 -4.15 -18.46 1.87
CA GLU A 13 -3.39 -19.69 1.61
C GLU A 13 -1.93 -19.43 1.23
N VAL A 14 -1.53 -18.17 1.15
CA VAL A 14 -0.16 -17.80 0.78
C VAL A 14 0.75 -17.83 1.99
N THR A 15 1.85 -18.57 1.87
CA THR A 15 2.91 -18.67 2.87
C THR A 15 4.28 -18.50 2.22
N LYS A 16 5.32 -18.30 3.02
CA LYS A 16 6.70 -18.19 2.52
C LYS A 16 7.17 -19.45 1.78
N GLU A 17 6.65 -20.63 2.20
CA GLU A 17 7.02 -21.92 1.63
C GLU A 17 6.36 -22.18 0.27
N ASN A 18 5.17 -21.63 0.02
CA ASN A 18 4.41 -21.93 -1.19
C ASN A 18 4.33 -20.78 -2.21
N ILE A 19 4.77 -19.57 -1.85
CA ILE A 19 4.62 -18.38 -2.69
C ILE A 19 5.30 -18.55 -4.05
N ALA A 20 6.49 -19.10 -4.07
CA ALA A 20 7.24 -19.30 -5.31
C ALA A 20 6.47 -20.20 -6.30
N SER A 21 5.81 -21.26 -5.81
CA SER A 21 5.00 -22.13 -6.68
C SER A 21 3.66 -21.49 -7.09
N LYS A 22 3.07 -20.66 -6.22
CA LYS A 22 1.81 -19.98 -6.53
C LYS A 22 1.94 -18.85 -7.54
N LEU A 23 3.12 -18.23 -7.64
CA LEU A 23 3.41 -17.09 -8.50
C LEU A 23 4.48 -17.36 -9.56
N ALA A 24 4.83 -18.63 -9.80
CA ALA A 24 5.91 -19.02 -10.73
C ALA A 24 5.79 -18.42 -12.13
N ASP A 25 4.58 -18.29 -12.63
CA ASP A 25 4.28 -17.81 -13.99
C ASP A 25 3.70 -16.40 -14.02
N ALA A 26 3.84 -15.63 -12.92
CA ALA A 26 3.27 -14.30 -12.84
C ALA A 26 4.21 -13.25 -13.45
N ASP A 27 3.78 -12.60 -14.54
CA ASP A 27 4.46 -11.44 -15.13
C ASP A 27 4.23 -10.13 -14.35
N GLY A 28 3.28 -10.13 -13.41
CA GLY A 28 2.95 -8.99 -12.55
C GLY A 28 1.97 -9.39 -11.47
N ILE A 29 2.02 -8.69 -10.35
CA ILE A 29 1.20 -8.96 -9.18
C ILE A 29 0.36 -7.73 -8.85
N LEU A 30 -0.95 -7.93 -8.68
CA LEU A 30 -1.87 -6.89 -8.23
C LEU A 30 -2.49 -7.31 -6.90
N VAL A 31 -2.34 -6.46 -5.89
CA VAL A 31 -3.08 -6.57 -4.62
C VAL A 31 -4.17 -5.51 -4.60
N PRO A 32 -5.44 -5.92 -4.64
CA PRO A 32 -6.57 -5.00 -4.76
C PRO A 32 -6.87 -4.28 -3.43
N GLY A 33 -7.79 -3.33 -3.51
CA GLY A 33 -8.41 -2.72 -2.35
C GLY A 33 -9.25 -3.70 -1.54
N GLY A 34 -9.34 -3.46 -0.23
CA GLY A 34 -10.10 -4.27 0.71
C GLY A 34 -10.19 -3.59 2.06
N PHE A 35 -10.80 -4.27 3.02
CA PHE A 35 -10.96 -3.84 4.41
C PHE A 35 -10.75 -5.03 5.36
N GLY A 36 -10.30 -4.72 6.57
CA GLY A 36 -10.05 -5.72 7.60
C GLY A 36 -8.74 -6.48 7.40
N ASN A 37 -8.50 -7.46 8.26
CA ASN A 37 -7.22 -8.15 8.37
C ASN A 37 -7.15 -9.49 7.63
N ARG A 38 -8.22 -9.89 6.95
CA ARG A 38 -8.30 -11.19 6.27
C ARG A 38 -7.26 -11.31 5.16
N GLY A 39 -6.38 -12.30 5.26
CA GLY A 39 -5.36 -12.59 4.25
C GLY A 39 -4.24 -11.56 4.14
N VAL A 40 -4.14 -10.60 5.05
CA VAL A 40 -3.14 -9.51 5.02
C VAL A 40 -1.71 -10.07 5.05
N GLU A 41 -1.42 -11.03 5.91
CA GLU A 41 -0.06 -11.58 5.99
C GLU A 41 0.34 -12.30 4.70
N GLY A 42 -0.58 -12.99 4.04
CA GLY A 42 -0.31 -13.58 2.73
C GLY A 42 -0.14 -12.53 1.62
N MET A 43 -0.84 -11.41 1.69
CA MET A 43 -0.58 -10.27 0.80
C MET A 43 0.81 -9.71 1.02
N ILE A 44 1.26 -9.54 2.27
CA ILE A 44 2.60 -9.07 2.64
C ILE A 44 3.67 -10.04 2.10
N VAL A 45 3.46 -11.35 2.24
CA VAL A 45 4.36 -12.37 1.66
C VAL A 45 4.45 -12.26 0.14
N ALA A 46 3.31 -12.07 -0.54
CA ALA A 46 3.29 -11.91 -2.00
C ALA A 46 4.00 -10.62 -2.45
N ILE A 47 3.86 -9.54 -1.69
CA ILE A 47 4.53 -8.25 -1.95
C ILE A 47 6.04 -8.39 -1.75
N GLN A 48 6.47 -9.06 -0.66
CA GLN A 48 7.88 -9.35 -0.42
C GLN A 48 8.48 -10.15 -1.59
N TYR A 49 7.76 -11.18 -2.04
CA TYR A 49 8.19 -12.00 -3.17
C TYR A 49 8.34 -11.15 -4.45
N ALA A 50 7.34 -10.28 -4.74
CA ALA A 50 7.41 -9.37 -5.88
C ALA A 50 8.65 -8.47 -5.83
N ARG A 51 8.92 -7.85 -4.68
CA ARG A 51 10.06 -6.95 -4.49
C ARG A 51 11.41 -7.67 -4.61
N GLU A 52 11.52 -8.86 -4.03
CA GLU A 52 12.79 -9.63 -4.02
C GLU A 52 13.10 -10.27 -5.37
N HIS A 53 12.11 -10.42 -6.25
CA HIS A 53 12.25 -11.04 -7.58
C HIS A 53 12.04 -10.05 -8.73
N ASP A 54 11.98 -8.73 -8.44
CA ASP A 54 11.77 -7.67 -9.44
C ASP A 54 10.51 -7.87 -10.30
N ILE A 55 9.46 -8.48 -9.74
CA ILE A 55 8.18 -8.67 -10.43
C ILE A 55 7.38 -7.36 -10.35
N PRO A 56 6.86 -6.84 -11.48
CA PRO A 56 5.99 -5.67 -11.49
C PRO A 56 4.83 -5.81 -10.51
N PHE A 57 4.65 -4.80 -9.67
CA PHE A 57 3.66 -4.82 -8.59
C PHE A 57 2.74 -3.59 -8.64
N LEU A 58 1.46 -3.79 -8.41
CA LEU A 58 0.48 -2.73 -8.19
C LEU A 58 -0.34 -3.01 -6.93
N GLY A 59 -0.21 -2.14 -5.93
CA GLY A 59 -1.04 -2.16 -4.72
C GLY A 59 -2.09 -1.06 -4.76
N ILE A 60 -3.36 -1.42 -4.62
CA ILE A 60 -4.47 -0.46 -4.62
C ILE A 60 -5.06 -0.40 -3.21
N CYS A 61 -5.14 0.79 -2.60
CA CYS A 61 -5.76 1.01 -1.29
C CYS A 61 -5.12 0.10 -0.21
N LEU A 62 -5.79 -0.98 0.21
CA LEU A 62 -5.24 -2.00 1.10
C LEU A 62 -3.90 -2.56 0.58
N GLY A 63 -3.78 -2.77 -0.73
CA GLY A 63 -2.55 -3.26 -1.34
C GLY A 63 -1.36 -2.31 -1.16
N MET A 64 -1.57 -1.00 -1.26
CA MET A 64 -0.55 0.01 -0.98
C MET A 64 -0.18 0.01 0.53
N GLN A 65 -1.17 -0.10 1.41
CA GLN A 65 -0.95 -0.17 2.85
C GLN A 65 -0.12 -1.41 3.22
N CYS A 66 -0.45 -2.58 2.66
CA CYS A 66 0.33 -3.81 2.84
C CYS A 66 1.76 -3.68 2.29
N ALA A 67 1.95 -2.99 1.15
CA ALA A 67 3.28 -2.75 0.59
C ALA A 67 4.13 -1.86 1.51
N SER A 68 3.54 -0.82 2.08
CA SER A 68 4.21 0.04 3.05
C SER A 68 4.61 -0.74 4.31
N ILE A 69 3.73 -1.60 4.83
CA ILE A 69 4.00 -2.46 5.99
C ILE A 69 5.10 -3.48 5.66
N GLU A 70 5.05 -4.11 4.50
CA GLU A 70 6.09 -5.04 4.03
C GLU A 70 7.45 -4.36 4.03
N TYR A 71 7.53 -3.19 3.41
CA TYR A 71 8.78 -2.45 3.30
C TYR A 71 9.34 -2.05 4.66
N ALA A 72 8.50 -1.55 5.54
CA ALA A 72 8.89 -1.18 6.90
C ALA A 72 9.41 -2.39 7.70
N ARG A 73 8.73 -3.55 7.62
CA ARG A 73 9.14 -4.78 8.30
C ARG A 73 10.41 -5.39 7.72
N ASN A 74 10.46 -5.54 6.39
CA ASN A 74 11.48 -6.38 5.75
C ASN A 74 12.68 -5.59 5.22
N VAL A 75 12.54 -4.30 4.91
CA VAL A 75 13.65 -3.45 4.48
C VAL A 75 14.16 -2.58 5.63
N CYS A 76 13.28 -1.82 6.28
CA CYS A 76 13.67 -0.95 7.39
C CYS A 76 13.91 -1.71 8.70
N LYS A 77 13.53 -3.00 8.78
CA LYS A 77 13.68 -3.86 9.97
C LYS A 77 13.01 -3.31 11.22
N LEU A 78 11.87 -2.65 11.03
CA LEU A 78 11.07 -2.17 12.15
C LEU A 78 10.23 -3.29 12.74
N ASP A 79 10.26 -3.39 14.05
CA ASP A 79 9.46 -4.36 14.79
C ASP A 79 8.02 -3.85 14.98
N ASP A 80 7.07 -4.77 15.09
CA ASP A 80 5.67 -4.54 15.41
C ASP A 80 4.98 -3.47 14.52
N VAL A 81 5.35 -3.44 13.22
CA VAL A 81 4.72 -2.54 12.24
C VAL A 81 3.40 -3.10 11.78
N ASN A 82 2.35 -2.31 11.88
CA ASN A 82 1.03 -2.73 11.43
C ASN A 82 0.13 -1.53 11.06
N SER A 83 -1.09 -1.85 10.68
CA SER A 83 -2.21 -0.91 10.58
C SER A 83 -3.05 -0.98 11.85
N LEU A 84 -3.49 0.18 12.37
CA LEU A 84 -4.47 0.24 13.46
C LEU A 84 -5.85 -0.34 13.06
N GLU A 85 -6.08 -0.59 11.78
CA GLU A 85 -7.25 -1.33 11.31
C GLU A 85 -7.14 -2.83 11.66
N PHE A 86 -5.92 -3.38 11.60
CA PHE A 86 -5.67 -4.81 11.79
C PHE A 86 -5.33 -5.14 13.24
N ASP A 87 -4.49 -4.32 13.85
CA ASP A 87 -4.09 -4.43 15.25
C ASP A 87 -4.08 -3.05 15.93
N LYS A 88 -5.04 -2.85 16.82
CA LYS A 88 -5.18 -1.60 17.57
C LYS A 88 -4.09 -1.36 18.61
N ASN A 89 -3.33 -2.39 18.94
CA ASN A 89 -2.30 -2.36 19.97
C ASN A 89 -0.88 -2.32 19.40
N CYS A 90 -0.71 -2.33 18.07
CA CYS A 90 0.62 -2.30 17.47
C CYS A 90 1.40 -1.06 17.91
N MET A 91 2.68 -1.25 18.22
CA MET A 91 3.54 -0.18 18.72
C MET A 91 4.03 0.75 17.61
N THR A 92 4.09 0.26 16.37
CA THR A 92 4.52 1.03 15.20
C THR A 92 3.36 1.13 14.19
N PRO A 93 2.37 2.04 14.42
CA PRO A 93 1.20 2.18 13.57
C PRO A 93 1.54 2.94 12.29
N LEU A 94 2.09 2.23 11.31
CA LEU A 94 2.45 2.81 10.00
C LEU A 94 1.21 3.28 9.22
N ILE A 95 0.11 2.58 9.39
CA ILE A 95 -1.20 2.96 8.86
C ILE A 95 -2.11 3.29 10.03
N SER A 96 -2.55 4.54 10.12
CA SER A 96 -3.27 5.05 11.27
C SER A 96 -4.44 5.96 10.88
N LEU A 97 -5.27 6.30 11.86
CA LEU A 97 -6.26 7.36 11.67
C LEU A 97 -5.56 8.71 11.57
N MET A 98 -6.09 9.60 10.74
CA MET A 98 -5.66 11.00 10.75
C MET A 98 -6.11 11.69 12.05
N HIS A 99 -5.37 12.73 12.47
CA HIS A 99 -5.65 13.49 13.71
C HIS A 99 -7.04 14.10 13.78
N ASP A 100 -7.68 14.36 12.63
CA ASP A 100 -9.03 14.91 12.52
C ASP A 100 -10.13 13.84 12.42
N GLN A 101 -9.77 12.56 12.55
CA GLN A 101 -10.68 11.42 12.47
C GLN A 101 -10.93 10.81 13.85
N SER A 102 -12.18 10.48 14.15
CA SER A 102 -12.53 9.71 15.35
C SER A 102 -13.31 8.45 14.99
N LEU A 103 -13.13 7.41 15.80
CA LEU A 103 -13.91 6.16 15.67
C LEU A 103 -15.37 6.35 16.13
N GLU A 104 -15.65 7.41 16.90
CA GLU A 104 -16.99 7.69 17.45
C GLU A 104 -17.93 8.29 16.39
N ASN A 105 -17.39 9.01 15.40
CA ASN A 105 -18.14 9.62 14.30
C ASN A 105 -17.88 8.91 12.97
N MET A 106 -18.26 7.65 12.88
CA MET A 106 -17.93 6.76 11.77
C MET A 106 -18.40 7.22 10.39
N GLY A 107 -19.44 8.08 10.31
CA GLY A 107 -20.04 8.49 9.03
C GLY A 107 -19.47 9.76 8.39
N GLY A 108 -18.76 10.61 9.13
CA GLY A 108 -18.33 11.94 8.67
C GLY A 108 -16.83 12.14 8.46
N THR A 109 -16.01 11.21 8.91
CA THR A 109 -14.53 11.38 8.97
C THR A 109 -13.77 10.58 7.92
N GLN A 110 -14.46 9.82 7.07
CA GLN A 110 -13.82 9.13 5.96
C GLN A 110 -13.43 10.10 4.85
N ARG A 111 -12.27 9.84 4.26
CA ARG A 111 -11.85 10.51 3.05
C ARG A 111 -12.60 9.90 1.86
N LEU A 112 -13.60 10.61 1.37
CA LEU A 112 -14.49 10.17 0.28
C LEU A 112 -14.42 11.14 -0.90
N GLY A 113 -14.36 10.60 -2.12
CA GLY A 113 -14.41 11.37 -3.35
C GLY A 113 -13.06 11.59 -4.00
N ASN A 114 -13.00 12.58 -4.89
CA ASN A 114 -11.80 12.90 -5.66
C ASN A 114 -10.88 13.84 -4.89
N TYR A 115 -9.61 13.48 -4.85
CA TYR A 115 -8.55 14.29 -4.26
C TYR A 115 -7.42 14.48 -5.24
N THR A 116 -6.84 15.67 -5.20
CA THR A 116 -5.66 15.97 -6.01
C THR A 116 -4.45 15.24 -5.44
N CYS A 117 -3.71 14.59 -6.33
CA CYS A 117 -2.40 14.03 -6.04
C CYS A 117 -1.37 14.71 -6.94
N GLU A 118 -0.32 15.24 -6.34
CA GLU A 118 0.85 15.79 -7.01
C GLU A 118 1.88 14.68 -7.19
N LEU A 119 2.29 14.46 -8.44
CA LEU A 119 3.25 13.41 -8.80
C LEU A 119 4.67 13.96 -8.83
N LYS A 120 5.58 13.22 -8.22
CA LYS A 120 7.01 13.57 -8.23
C LYS A 120 7.60 13.27 -9.59
N GLU A 121 8.19 14.32 -10.21
CA GLU A 121 8.88 14.20 -11.49
C GLU A 121 9.97 13.13 -11.47
N GLY A 122 10.15 12.44 -12.60
CA GLY A 122 11.16 11.40 -12.76
C GLY A 122 10.75 10.03 -12.21
N THR A 123 9.62 9.91 -11.49
CA THR A 123 9.11 8.64 -10.97
C THR A 123 8.36 7.82 -12.02
N ILE A 124 8.17 6.53 -11.75
CA ILE A 124 7.38 5.65 -12.62
C ILE A 124 5.93 6.14 -12.69
N ALA A 125 5.34 6.53 -11.56
CA ALA A 125 3.99 7.06 -11.53
C ALA A 125 3.84 8.30 -12.44
N HIS A 126 4.74 9.27 -12.32
CA HIS A 126 4.75 10.46 -13.16
C HIS A 126 4.84 10.12 -14.66
N LYS A 127 5.71 9.16 -15.03
CA LYS A 127 5.84 8.70 -16.43
C LYS A 127 4.57 8.03 -16.95
N LEU A 128 3.93 7.20 -16.13
CA LEU A 128 2.72 6.47 -16.54
C LEU A 128 1.50 7.38 -16.67
N TYR A 129 1.32 8.33 -15.77
CA TYR A 129 0.22 9.28 -15.85
C TYR A 129 0.47 10.41 -16.87
N GLY A 130 1.73 10.78 -17.12
CA GLY A 130 2.13 11.85 -18.04
C GLY A 130 1.63 13.23 -17.61
N LYS A 131 1.48 13.45 -16.30
CA LYS A 131 0.95 14.70 -15.70
C LYS A 131 1.56 14.91 -14.33
N ASP A 132 1.70 16.17 -13.92
CA ASP A 132 2.19 16.55 -12.59
C ASP A 132 1.09 16.43 -11.54
N LEU A 133 -0.16 16.71 -11.92
CA LEU A 133 -1.34 16.67 -11.06
C LEU A 133 -2.39 15.71 -11.62
N ILE A 134 -2.85 14.82 -10.79
CA ILE A 134 -3.93 13.87 -11.08
C ILE A 134 -5.06 13.98 -10.06
N GLN A 135 -6.19 13.38 -10.39
CA GLN A 135 -7.33 13.25 -9.48
C GLN A 135 -7.57 11.77 -9.24
N GLU A 136 -7.46 11.37 -7.99
CA GLU A 136 -7.70 10.00 -7.58
C GLU A 136 -8.92 9.91 -6.65
N ARG A 137 -9.71 8.86 -6.84
CA ARG A 137 -10.91 8.64 -6.04
C ARG A 137 -10.56 7.81 -4.80
N HIS A 138 -10.78 8.38 -3.64
CA HIS A 138 -10.50 7.76 -2.35
C HIS A 138 -11.75 7.30 -1.61
N ARG A 139 -11.56 6.24 -0.83
CA ARG A 139 -12.51 5.76 0.18
C ARG A 139 -11.68 5.17 1.32
N HIS A 140 -11.09 6.03 2.13
CA HIS A 140 -10.17 5.65 3.20
C HIS A 140 -10.61 6.18 4.55
N ARG A 141 -10.34 5.41 5.58
CA ARG A 141 -10.38 5.81 6.98
C ARG A 141 -8.97 5.87 7.54
N TYR A 142 -8.16 4.89 7.19
CA TYR A 142 -6.78 4.78 7.61
C TYR A 142 -5.87 5.25 6.49
N GLU A 143 -4.85 5.99 6.87
CA GLU A 143 -3.89 6.62 5.95
C GLU A 143 -2.46 6.29 6.38
N PHE A 144 -1.52 6.47 5.47
CA PHE A 144 -0.10 6.37 5.76
C PHE A 144 0.30 7.40 6.84
N ASN A 145 0.99 6.95 7.87
CA ASN A 145 1.44 7.80 8.96
C ASN A 145 2.77 8.49 8.60
N ASN A 146 2.70 9.79 8.33
CA ASN A 146 3.84 10.59 7.91
C ASN A 146 5.01 10.63 8.91
N THR A 147 4.78 10.25 10.18
CA THR A 147 5.85 10.13 11.19
C THR A 147 6.95 9.17 10.72
N TYR A 148 6.60 8.15 9.96
CA TYR A 148 7.55 7.13 9.48
C TYR A 148 8.05 7.41 8.06
N ARG A 149 7.52 8.40 7.37
CA ARG A 149 7.81 8.65 5.95
C ARG A 149 9.31 8.80 5.68
N GLN A 150 9.97 9.70 6.39
CA GLN A 150 11.39 9.97 6.18
C GLN A 150 12.26 8.72 6.34
N MET A 151 11.96 7.89 7.33
CA MET A 151 12.69 6.65 7.57
C MET A 151 12.56 5.66 6.39
N LEU A 152 11.37 5.55 5.81
CA LEU A 152 11.15 4.68 4.66
C LEU A 152 11.81 5.25 3.40
N GLU A 153 11.78 6.59 3.21
CA GLU A 153 12.46 7.26 2.11
C GLU A 153 13.99 7.11 2.21
N ASP A 154 14.56 7.24 3.41
CA ASP A 154 15.99 7.03 3.66
C ASP A 154 16.43 5.59 3.38
N ALA A 155 15.52 4.63 3.55
CA ALA A 155 15.74 3.23 3.19
C ALA A 155 15.51 2.94 1.69
N GLY A 156 15.09 3.94 0.90
CA GLY A 156 14.94 3.85 -0.55
C GLY A 156 13.51 3.77 -1.08
N LEU A 157 12.48 3.80 -0.21
CA LEU A 157 11.09 3.89 -0.68
C LEU A 157 10.86 5.23 -1.38
N VAL A 158 10.32 5.20 -2.57
CA VAL A 158 10.03 6.41 -3.34
C VAL A 158 8.57 6.80 -3.14
N ILE A 159 8.32 7.89 -2.42
CA ILE A 159 7.00 8.51 -2.40
C ILE A 159 6.83 9.30 -3.69
N SER A 160 6.04 8.77 -4.60
CA SER A 160 5.88 9.30 -5.95
C SER A 160 4.62 10.16 -6.15
N GLY A 161 3.70 10.14 -5.18
CA GLY A 161 2.50 10.96 -5.21
C GLY A 161 2.05 11.39 -3.83
N ARG A 162 1.65 12.67 -3.68
CA ARG A 162 1.17 13.24 -2.42
C ARG A 162 -0.02 14.15 -2.62
N ASN A 163 -0.90 14.18 -1.63
CA ASN A 163 -1.95 15.21 -1.57
C ASN A 163 -1.33 16.55 -1.17
N PRO A 164 -1.36 17.59 -2.02
CA PRO A 164 -0.65 18.84 -1.74
C PRO A 164 -1.27 19.66 -0.59
N LYS A 165 -2.54 19.44 -0.23
CA LYS A 165 -3.21 20.18 0.84
C LYS A 165 -2.99 19.57 2.22
N ARG A 166 -2.89 18.25 2.31
CA ARG A 166 -2.80 17.49 3.57
C ARG A 166 -1.46 16.79 3.75
N ASP A 167 -0.59 16.86 2.76
CA ASP A 167 0.70 16.15 2.70
C ASP A 167 0.57 14.63 2.94
N LEU A 168 -0.54 14.04 2.51
CA LEU A 168 -0.78 12.60 2.63
C LEU A 168 -0.08 11.86 1.50
N VAL A 169 0.49 10.71 1.82
CA VAL A 169 1.06 9.77 0.83
C VAL A 169 -0.08 9.13 0.05
N GLU A 170 -0.02 9.24 -1.29
CA GLU A 170 -1.02 8.71 -2.21
C GLU A 170 -0.48 7.57 -3.08
N ILE A 171 0.80 7.72 -3.50
CA ILE A 171 1.49 6.75 -4.37
C ILE A 171 2.94 6.62 -3.92
#